data_0a72a8015a69a087023231f218eca72a
#
_entry.id   0a72a8015a69a087023231f218eca72a
#
_cell.length_a   1.000
_cell.length_b   1.000
_cell.length_c   1.000
_cell.angle_alpha   90.00
_cell.angle_beta   90.00
_cell.angle_gamma   90.00
#
_symmetry.space_group_name_H-M   'P 1'
#
loop_
_entity.id
_entity.type
_entity.pdbx_description
1 polymer ?
#
loop_
_entity_poly.entity_id
_entity_poly.type
_entity_poly.pdbx_seq_one_letter_code
_entity_poly.pdbx_strand_id
1 'polypeptide(L)'
;MATEKNIFEQIRDNVNDLTNAIEQVTCLDPAVDSTKKLTPSKRRLIETEKTAAKKGIYNSTIIEATPNRITTSSEKEIREGNSWIVLGRDRPSGVKTGYGSLGHTRASAIDICAGPQGRDIAEWDSKSREKISINPDFEKDSARIYISAKTNVDTNFNLAAGQVGNAEAKSAIAIKADGVRIIGREGVKIITRGGDTKNSRGCHMGSFTGIDLIAGNDDRDLQPLVKGNDLATGLKQLADLVDSLNGILVGFMNSQMKYNQAIMKHYHYSPFFGQPTTPAFDTIVPDGIQTSLDQVTVSLADAALNKINLSGWKFNYCEPAGSMYINSRLNNTN
;
A
#
# COMPACT_ATOMS: atom_id res chain seq x y z
N MET A 1 -3.77 -22.13 -44.39
CA MET A 1 -2.63 -21.74 -43.52
C MET A 1 -3.19 -20.76 -42.52
N ALA A 2 -3.45 -21.20 -41.29
CA ALA A 2 -3.84 -20.32 -40.19
C ALA A 2 -2.56 -19.66 -39.68
N THR A 3 -2.47 -18.33 -39.80
CA THR A 3 -1.39 -17.53 -39.25
C THR A 3 -1.43 -17.65 -37.73
N GLU A 4 -0.39 -18.25 -37.13
CA GLU A 4 -0.19 -18.21 -35.69
C GLU A 4 -0.12 -16.74 -35.25
N LYS A 5 -1.10 -16.31 -34.43
CA LYS A 5 -1.04 -14.99 -33.81
C LYS A 5 0.20 -14.91 -32.92
N ASN A 6 0.94 -13.81 -33.03
CA ASN A 6 2.08 -13.51 -32.19
C ASN A 6 1.65 -13.53 -30.71
N ILE A 7 2.49 -14.07 -29.83
CA ILE A 7 2.26 -14.17 -28.38
C ILE A 7 1.81 -12.83 -27.77
N PHE A 8 2.34 -11.72 -28.27
CA PHE A 8 1.94 -10.37 -27.85
C PHE A 8 0.48 -10.02 -28.26
N GLU A 9 0.00 -10.52 -29.38
CA GLU A 9 -1.39 -10.33 -29.79
C GLU A 9 -2.34 -11.19 -28.95
N GLN A 10 -1.95 -12.42 -28.61
CA GLN A 10 -2.71 -13.27 -27.70
C GLN A 10 -2.80 -12.70 -26.29
N ILE A 11 -1.69 -12.15 -25.77
CA ILE A 11 -1.68 -11.47 -24.45
C ILE A 11 -2.57 -10.24 -24.48
N ARG A 12 -2.52 -9.44 -25.54
CA ARG A 12 -3.35 -8.25 -25.69
C ARG A 12 -4.86 -8.60 -25.79
N ASP A 13 -5.20 -9.62 -26.54
CA ASP A 13 -6.58 -10.09 -26.68
C ASP A 13 -7.09 -10.61 -25.32
N ASN A 14 -6.30 -11.40 -24.58
CA ASN A 14 -6.66 -11.87 -23.24
C ASN A 14 -6.80 -10.72 -22.22
N VAL A 15 -5.95 -9.70 -22.29
CA VAL A 15 -6.08 -8.50 -21.43
C VAL A 15 -7.33 -7.71 -21.78
N ASN A 16 -7.65 -7.56 -23.07
CA ASN A 16 -8.89 -6.90 -23.51
C ASN A 16 -10.15 -7.69 -23.09
N ASP A 17 -10.11 -9.02 -23.20
CA ASP A 17 -11.22 -9.88 -22.74
C ASP A 17 -11.38 -9.81 -21.22
N LEU A 18 -10.29 -9.76 -20.46
CA LEU A 18 -10.33 -9.56 -19.00
C LEU A 18 -10.89 -8.18 -18.64
N THR A 19 -10.47 -7.14 -19.37
CA THR A 19 -10.95 -5.76 -19.17
C THR A 19 -12.45 -5.68 -19.48
N ASN A 20 -12.90 -6.28 -20.57
CA ASN A 20 -14.32 -6.36 -20.94
C ASN A 20 -15.13 -7.17 -19.92
N ALA A 21 -14.57 -8.28 -19.39
CA ALA A 21 -15.22 -9.06 -18.34
C ALA A 21 -15.31 -8.28 -17.02
N ILE A 22 -14.28 -7.52 -16.66
CA ILE A 22 -14.29 -6.63 -15.50
C ILE A 22 -15.31 -5.49 -15.68
N GLU A 23 -15.41 -4.90 -16.85
CA GLU A 23 -16.43 -3.88 -17.16
C GLU A 23 -17.87 -4.45 -17.12
N GLN A 24 -18.06 -5.73 -17.43
CA GLN A 24 -19.37 -6.40 -17.30
C GLN A 24 -19.73 -6.75 -15.86
N VAL A 25 -18.72 -6.95 -14.99
CA VAL A 25 -18.91 -7.24 -13.55
C VAL A 25 -19.00 -5.97 -12.72
N THR A 26 -18.48 -4.83 -13.21
CA THR A 26 -18.70 -3.53 -12.55
C THR A 26 -20.18 -3.20 -12.63
N CYS A 27 -20.84 -3.33 -11.48
CA CYS A 27 -22.23 -2.93 -11.30
C CYS A 27 -22.44 -1.50 -11.83
N LEU A 28 -23.04 -1.37 -12.98
CA LEU A 28 -23.55 -0.09 -13.44
C LEU A 28 -24.65 0.31 -12.45
N ASP A 29 -24.34 1.24 -11.56
CA ASP A 29 -25.36 1.87 -10.73
C ASP A 29 -26.37 2.53 -11.69
N PRO A 30 -27.64 2.14 -11.65
CA PRO A 30 -28.68 2.78 -12.47
C PRO A 30 -28.70 4.30 -12.33
N ALA A 31 -28.29 4.81 -11.16
CA ALA A 31 -28.21 6.24 -10.90
C ALA A 31 -27.06 6.93 -11.69
N VAL A 32 -25.92 6.26 -11.86
CA VAL A 32 -24.80 6.80 -12.68
C VAL A 32 -25.19 6.82 -14.16
N ASP A 33 -25.98 5.85 -14.61
CA ASP A 33 -26.41 5.77 -16.01
C ASP A 33 -27.58 6.73 -16.34
N SER A 34 -28.32 7.20 -15.34
CA SER A 34 -29.44 8.14 -15.54
C SER A 34 -28.97 9.46 -16.16
N THR A 35 -27.78 9.94 -15.82
CA THR A 35 -27.21 11.16 -16.40
C THR A 35 -26.71 10.96 -17.82
N LYS A 36 -26.26 9.76 -18.19
CA LYS A 36 -25.83 9.42 -19.56
C LYS A 36 -26.98 9.40 -20.55
N LYS A 37 -28.20 9.09 -20.10
CA LYS A 37 -29.43 9.12 -20.91
C LYS A 37 -29.98 10.53 -21.18
N LEU A 38 -29.41 11.54 -20.53
CA LEU A 38 -29.83 12.91 -20.72
C LEU A 38 -29.24 13.52 -22.00
N THR A 39 -30.00 14.39 -22.65
CA THR A 39 -29.48 15.17 -23.78
C THR A 39 -28.26 16.00 -23.33
N PRO A 40 -27.32 16.30 -24.26
CA PRO A 40 -26.12 17.07 -23.89
C PRO A 40 -26.43 18.41 -23.20
N SER A 41 -27.51 19.11 -23.65
CA SER A 41 -27.97 20.36 -23.04
C SER A 41 -28.48 20.18 -21.62
N LYS A 42 -29.18 19.06 -21.35
CA LYS A 42 -29.68 18.71 -20.00
C LYS A 42 -28.55 18.32 -19.06
N ARG A 43 -27.54 17.57 -19.56
CA ARG A 43 -26.35 17.22 -18.78
C ARG A 43 -25.57 18.46 -18.39
N ARG A 44 -25.40 19.39 -19.34
CA ARG A 44 -24.69 20.66 -19.10
C ARG A 44 -25.38 21.55 -18.06
N LEU A 45 -26.72 21.50 -17.97
CA LEU A 45 -27.49 22.20 -16.93
C LEU A 45 -27.29 21.60 -15.53
N ILE A 46 -27.09 20.27 -15.42
CA ILE A 46 -26.79 19.59 -14.14
C ILE A 46 -25.38 19.89 -13.69
N GLU A 47 -24.43 19.97 -14.62
CA GLU A 47 -23.03 20.27 -14.36
C GLU A 47 -22.78 21.74 -14.01
N THR A 48 -23.72 22.65 -14.32
CA THR A 48 -23.60 24.06 -13.95
C THR A 48 -24.12 24.31 -12.53
N GLU A 49 -23.20 24.64 -11.65
CA GLU A 49 -23.37 24.91 -10.21
C GLU A 49 -24.58 25.77 -9.84
N LYS A 50 -24.98 26.69 -10.69
CA LYS A 50 -26.06 27.65 -10.44
C LYS A 50 -27.48 27.05 -10.49
N THR A 51 -27.65 25.92 -11.17
CA THR A 51 -28.98 25.37 -11.40
C THR A 51 -29.19 24.07 -10.58
N ALA A 52 -28.17 23.24 -10.42
CA ALA A 52 -28.25 21.97 -9.69
C ALA A 52 -28.41 22.18 -8.18
N ALA A 53 -27.72 23.16 -7.60
CA ALA A 53 -27.73 23.39 -6.16
C ALA A 53 -29.04 23.97 -5.59
N LYS A 54 -29.90 24.56 -6.42
CA LYS A 54 -31.09 25.31 -5.95
C LYS A 54 -32.42 24.59 -6.15
N LYS A 55 -32.52 23.67 -7.10
CA LYS A 55 -33.84 23.15 -7.53
C LYS A 55 -33.87 21.65 -7.84
N GLY A 56 -32.84 20.91 -7.50
CA GLY A 56 -32.70 19.52 -7.97
C GLY A 56 -32.58 19.42 -9.49
N ILE A 57 -32.72 18.24 -10.04
CA ILE A 57 -32.68 18.03 -11.49
C ILE A 57 -33.97 18.61 -12.10
N TYR A 58 -33.88 19.74 -12.80
CA TYR A 58 -35.01 20.39 -13.50
C TYR A 58 -36.23 20.72 -12.62
N ASN A 59 -36.05 21.21 -11.43
CA ASN A 59 -37.12 21.48 -10.46
C ASN A 59 -37.89 20.20 -10.02
N SER A 60 -37.37 19.00 -10.27
CA SER A 60 -37.92 17.79 -9.75
C SER A 60 -37.39 17.51 -8.36
N THR A 61 -38.22 16.95 -7.51
CA THR A 61 -37.76 16.40 -6.23
C THR A 61 -36.96 15.13 -6.50
N ILE A 62 -35.75 15.03 -5.97
CA ILE A 62 -35.02 13.73 -5.97
C ILE A 62 -35.74 12.83 -4.97
N ILE A 63 -36.29 11.74 -5.47
CA ILE A 63 -36.98 10.75 -4.62
C ILE A 63 -35.94 9.71 -4.25
N GLU A 64 -35.50 9.75 -2.98
CA GLU A 64 -34.69 8.68 -2.38
C GLU A 64 -35.59 7.82 -1.51
N ALA A 65 -35.30 6.51 -1.43
CA ALA A 65 -35.94 5.65 -0.49
C ALA A 65 -35.58 6.06 0.95
N THR A 66 -36.56 6.34 1.77
CA THR A 66 -36.38 6.87 3.15
C THR A 66 -37.09 5.97 4.15
N PRO A 67 -36.59 4.76 4.42
CA PRO A 67 -37.20 3.86 5.42
C PRO A 67 -37.22 4.51 6.81
N ASN A 68 -38.08 4.05 7.66
CA ASN A 68 -38.07 4.50 9.05
C ASN A 68 -36.85 3.92 9.77
N ARG A 69 -36.20 4.72 10.63
CA ARG A 69 -35.19 4.20 11.53
C ARG A 69 -35.86 3.76 12.84
N ILE A 70 -35.48 2.58 13.34
CA ILE A 70 -35.93 2.14 14.67
C ILE A 70 -35.16 2.96 15.71
N THR A 71 -35.84 3.85 16.41
CA THR A 71 -35.29 4.73 17.43
C THR A 71 -35.58 4.23 18.85
N THR A 72 -34.81 4.69 19.81
CA THR A 72 -35.03 4.45 21.23
C THR A 72 -35.19 5.77 21.98
N SER A 73 -35.79 5.76 23.15
CA SER A 73 -35.96 6.96 23.99
C SER A 73 -34.64 7.60 24.43
N SER A 74 -33.54 6.86 24.36
CA SER A 74 -32.20 7.33 24.71
C SER A 74 -31.45 7.95 23.53
N GLU A 75 -32.07 8.12 22.37
CA GLU A 75 -31.47 8.64 21.15
C GLU A 75 -32.12 9.93 20.69
N LYS A 76 -31.31 10.82 20.16
CA LYS A 76 -31.76 11.98 19.42
C LYS A 76 -31.28 11.85 17.97
N GLU A 77 -32.23 11.83 17.05
CA GLU A 77 -31.95 11.73 15.59
C GLU A 77 -32.15 13.09 14.95
N ILE A 78 -31.20 13.47 14.10
CA ILE A 78 -31.29 14.54 13.12
C ILE A 78 -31.24 13.88 11.77
N ARG A 79 -32.30 14.03 10.98
CA ARG A 79 -32.43 13.30 9.72
C ARG A 79 -32.94 14.20 8.61
N GLU A 80 -32.37 14.01 7.43
CA GLU A 80 -32.85 14.60 6.17
C GLU A 80 -32.65 13.60 5.04
N GLY A 81 -33.70 13.29 4.30
CA GLY A 81 -33.66 12.26 3.25
C GLY A 81 -33.18 10.90 3.78
N ASN A 82 -32.18 10.36 3.10
CA ASN A 82 -31.53 9.08 3.47
C ASN A 82 -30.20 9.29 4.20
N SER A 83 -30.15 10.28 5.09
CA SER A 83 -28.99 10.54 5.94
C SER A 83 -29.41 10.86 7.36
N TRP A 84 -28.58 10.50 8.35
CA TRP A 84 -28.82 10.81 9.76
C TRP A 84 -27.57 11.14 10.55
N ILE A 85 -27.76 11.89 11.61
CA ILE A 85 -26.83 12.03 12.72
C ILE A 85 -27.58 11.60 13.98
N VAL A 86 -27.08 10.58 14.65
CA VAL A 86 -27.71 10.04 15.87
C VAL A 86 -26.80 10.28 17.06
N LEU A 87 -27.29 10.98 18.03
CA LEU A 87 -26.68 11.10 19.35
C LEU A 87 -27.38 10.08 20.27
N GLY A 88 -26.64 9.06 20.70
CA GLY A 88 -27.25 7.95 21.39
C GLY A 88 -26.29 7.08 22.15
N ARG A 89 -26.48 5.80 22.01
CA ARG A 89 -25.72 4.78 22.71
C ARG A 89 -25.24 3.70 21.74
N ASP A 90 -24.18 2.96 22.12
CA ASP A 90 -23.65 1.87 21.33
C ASP A 90 -24.68 0.76 21.11
N ARG A 91 -25.18 0.66 19.90
CA ARG A 91 -26.10 -0.40 19.44
C ARG A 91 -25.92 -0.66 17.95
N PRO A 92 -24.91 -1.44 17.59
CA PRO A 92 -24.46 -1.56 16.20
C PRO A 92 -25.48 -2.17 15.22
N SER A 93 -26.36 -3.06 15.68
CA SER A 93 -27.30 -3.75 14.77
C SER A 93 -28.75 -3.81 15.27
N GLY A 94 -29.08 -3.18 16.38
CA GLY A 94 -30.45 -3.17 16.89
C GLY A 94 -30.56 -2.68 18.32
N VAL A 95 -31.80 -2.57 18.80
CA VAL A 95 -32.12 -2.01 20.12
C VAL A 95 -31.50 -2.81 21.27
N LYS A 96 -31.29 -4.12 21.08
CA LYS A 96 -30.79 -5.05 22.10
C LYS A 96 -29.32 -5.41 21.92
N THR A 97 -28.61 -4.77 20.99
CA THR A 97 -27.20 -5.09 20.66
C THR A 97 -26.24 -4.06 21.24
N GLY A 98 -24.97 -4.42 21.29
CA GLY A 98 -23.89 -3.55 21.77
C GLY A 98 -23.92 -3.27 23.27
N TYR A 99 -22.98 -2.45 23.70
CA TYR A 99 -22.83 -2.06 25.11
C TYR A 99 -23.85 -1.01 25.56
N GLY A 100 -24.48 -0.32 24.62
CA GLY A 100 -25.55 0.65 24.89
C GLY A 100 -26.94 0.04 24.96
N SER A 101 -27.08 -1.27 24.74
CA SER A 101 -28.34 -2.01 24.78
C SER A 101 -29.16 -1.66 26.00
N LEU A 102 -30.44 -1.35 25.79
CA LEU A 102 -31.40 -1.00 26.83
C LEU A 102 -30.96 0.13 27.79
N GLY A 103 -29.88 0.84 27.50
CA GLY A 103 -29.38 1.96 28.30
C GLY A 103 -28.67 1.58 29.59
N HIS A 104 -28.33 0.32 29.82
CA HIS A 104 -27.76 -0.18 31.07
C HIS A 104 -26.28 0.14 31.29
N THR A 105 -25.49 0.38 30.23
CA THR A 105 -24.07 0.69 30.37
C THR A 105 -23.72 2.08 29.88
N ARG A 106 -22.63 2.63 30.41
CA ARG A 106 -22.07 3.92 29.94
C ARG A 106 -21.37 3.71 28.60
N ALA A 107 -22.12 3.76 27.53
CA ALA A 107 -21.62 3.56 26.15
C ALA A 107 -22.29 4.57 25.22
N SER A 108 -22.02 5.87 25.44
CA SER A 108 -22.46 6.93 24.54
C SER A 108 -21.85 6.77 23.16
N ALA A 109 -22.63 7.05 22.12
CA ALA A 109 -22.19 6.97 20.75
C ALA A 109 -22.74 8.10 19.89
N ILE A 110 -22.01 8.44 18.85
CA ILE A 110 -22.40 9.34 17.75
C ILE A 110 -22.28 8.54 16.47
N ASP A 111 -23.39 8.50 15.71
CA ASP A 111 -23.48 7.76 14.47
C ASP A 111 -23.89 8.70 13.34
N ILE A 112 -23.03 8.91 12.38
CA ILE A 112 -23.24 9.73 11.19
C ILE A 112 -23.29 8.77 10.00
N CYS A 113 -24.44 8.69 9.34
CA CYS A 113 -24.63 7.77 8.23
C CYS A 113 -25.30 8.47 7.04
N ALA A 114 -24.79 8.20 5.86
CA ALA A 114 -25.38 8.55 4.59
C ALA A 114 -25.54 7.28 3.74
N GLY A 115 -26.75 7.04 3.22
CA GLY A 115 -27.08 5.83 2.49
C GLY A 115 -27.17 4.57 3.38
N PRO A 116 -28.02 4.57 4.44
CA PRO A 116 -28.29 3.38 5.22
C PRO A 116 -28.85 2.27 4.33
N GLN A 117 -28.47 1.01 4.62
CA GLN A 117 -28.74 -0.17 3.81
C GLN A 117 -28.15 -0.11 2.38
N GLY A 118 -27.43 0.95 2.04
CA GLY A 118 -26.75 1.11 0.77
C GLY A 118 -27.65 0.85 -0.42
N ARG A 119 -27.22 -0.06 -1.29
CA ARG A 119 -27.92 -0.45 -2.51
C ARG A 119 -29.22 -1.25 -2.28
N ASP A 120 -29.34 -1.92 -1.12
CA ASP A 120 -30.49 -2.77 -0.78
C ASP A 120 -31.64 -1.99 -0.14
N ILE A 121 -31.56 -0.66 -0.18
CA ILE A 121 -32.55 0.19 0.47
C ILE A 121 -33.92 0.05 -0.20
N ALA A 122 -34.92 -0.18 0.63
CA ALA A 122 -36.32 -0.14 0.24
C ALA A 122 -37.09 0.73 1.22
N GLU A 123 -38.05 1.51 0.74
CA GLU A 123 -38.90 2.35 1.61
C GLU A 123 -40.16 1.64 2.06
N TRP A 124 -40.69 0.78 1.18
CA TRP A 124 -41.98 0.11 1.40
C TRP A 124 -41.81 -1.40 1.25
N ASP A 125 -42.46 -2.14 2.11
CA ASP A 125 -42.59 -3.59 1.96
C ASP A 125 -43.49 -3.90 0.75
N SER A 126 -43.02 -4.77 -0.11
CA SER A 126 -43.72 -5.13 -1.36
C SER A 126 -45.05 -5.83 -1.14
N LYS A 127 -45.24 -6.49 0.01
CA LYS A 127 -46.42 -7.30 0.35
C LYS A 127 -47.39 -6.51 1.24
N SER A 128 -46.92 -5.95 2.35
CA SER A 128 -47.76 -5.25 3.31
C SER A 128 -48.07 -3.81 2.90
N ARG A 129 -47.27 -3.22 2.00
CA ARG A 129 -47.30 -1.79 1.63
C ARG A 129 -47.08 -0.86 2.83
N GLU A 130 -46.50 -1.35 3.91
CA GLU A 130 -46.10 -0.57 5.06
C GLU A 130 -44.67 -0.03 4.86
N LYS A 131 -44.40 1.12 5.48
CA LYS A 131 -43.08 1.70 5.47
C LYS A 131 -42.11 0.84 6.28
N ILE A 132 -40.98 0.44 5.64
CA ILE A 132 -39.99 -0.41 6.27
C ILE A 132 -39.29 0.34 7.41
N SER A 133 -39.02 -0.37 8.48
CA SER A 133 -38.25 0.11 9.62
C SER A 133 -36.89 -0.61 9.67
N ILE A 134 -35.81 0.13 9.68
CA ILE A 134 -34.43 -0.39 9.63
C ILE A 134 -33.64 -0.07 10.90
N ASN A 135 -32.71 -0.94 11.22
CA ASN A 135 -31.62 -0.69 12.17
C ASN A 135 -30.34 -0.28 11.44
N PRO A 136 -29.36 0.27 12.16
CA PRO A 136 -28.01 0.42 11.62
C PRO A 136 -27.46 -0.91 11.10
N ASP A 137 -26.79 -0.88 9.98
CA ASP A 137 -26.11 -2.04 9.39
C ASP A 137 -24.71 -1.61 8.94
N PHE A 138 -23.70 -1.96 9.71
CA PHE A 138 -22.35 -1.46 9.51
C PHE A 138 -21.69 -2.03 8.24
N GLU A 139 -22.17 -3.17 7.75
CA GLU A 139 -21.68 -3.77 6.52
C GLU A 139 -22.36 -3.17 5.28
N LYS A 140 -23.67 -2.96 5.33
CA LYS A 140 -24.46 -2.51 4.17
C LYS A 140 -24.48 -1.00 3.97
N ASP A 141 -24.41 -0.23 5.06
CA ASP A 141 -24.50 1.23 4.98
C ASP A 141 -23.38 1.81 4.11
N SER A 142 -23.70 2.71 3.20
CA SER A 142 -22.77 3.21 2.18
C SER A 142 -21.62 4.01 2.76
N ALA A 143 -21.92 5.03 3.57
CA ALA A 143 -20.91 5.85 4.21
C ALA A 143 -21.26 6.09 5.67
N ARG A 144 -20.29 5.91 6.57
CA ARG A 144 -20.50 6.01 8.00
C ARG A 144 -19.29 6.53 8.74
N ILE A 145 -19.54 7.40 9.74
CA ILE A 145 -18.59 7.72 10.79
C ILE A 145 -19.24 7.31 12.12
N TYR A 146 -18.62 6.35 12.79
CA TYR A 146 -19.12 5.83 14.06
C TYR A 146 -18.13 6.12 15.17
N ILE A 147 -18.58 6.83 16.19
CA ILE A 147 -17.79 7.21 17.37
C ILE A 147 -18.48 6.61 18.58
N SER A 148 -17.79 5.81 19.37
CA SER A 148 -18.36 5.20 20.57
C SER A 148 -17.39 5.21 21.74
N ALA A 149 -17.91 5.50 22.93
CA ALA A 149 -17.14 5.41 24.17
C ALA A 149 -16.84 3.95 24.59
N LYS A 150 -17.64 3.01 24.11
CA LYS A 150 -17.44 1.57 24.36
C LYS A 150 -18.11 0.75 23.26
N THR A 151 -17.32 0.03 22.50
CA THR A 151 -17.79 -0.81 21.39
C THR A 151 -16.77 -1.90 21.05
N ASN A 152 -17.18 -2.89 20.24
CA ASN A 152 -16.31 -3.86 19.59
C ASN A 152 -16.24 -3.50 18.11
N VAL A 153 -15.49 -2.46 17.78
CA VAL A 153 -15.50 -1.84 16.44
C VAL A 153 -15.12 -2.82 15.34
N ASP A 154 -14.08 -3.61 15.55
CA ASP A 154 -13.56 -4.53 14.54
C ASP A 154 -14.57 -5.63 14.21
N THR A 155 -15.24 -6.18 15.24
CA THR A 155 -16.33 -7.16 15.04
C THR A 155 -17.54 -6.53 14.35
N ASN A 156 -17.90 -5.30 14.70
CA ASN A 156 -19.07 -4.63 14.14
C ASN A 156 -18.90 -4.29 12.65
N PHE A 157 -17.68 -4.02 12.21
CA PHE A 157 -17.33 -3.73 10.80
C PHE A 157 -16.74 -4.93 10.07
N ASN A 158 -16.67 -6.11 10.73
CA ASN A 158 -16.09 -7.35 10.19
C ASN A 158 -14.66 -7.13 9.66
N LEU A 159 -13.78 -6.57 10.51
CA LEU A 159 -12.40 -6.26 10.15
C LEU A 159 -11.44 -7.37 10.57
N ALA A 160 -10.39 -7.56 9.78
CA ALA A 160 -9.25 -8.40 10.13
C ALA A 160 -8.55 -7.88 11.39
N ALA A 161 -8.06 -8.79 12.23
CA ALA A 161 -7.45 -8.44 13.52
C ALA A 161 -6.09 -7.75 13.37
N GLY A 162 -5.32 -8.14 12.38
CA GLY A 162 -3.95 -7.69 12.17
C GLY A 162 -3.03 -8.00 13.35
N GLN A 163 -1.89 -7.30 13.40
CA GLN A 163 -0.95 -7.36 14.53
C GLN A 163 -1.41 -6.47 15.70
N VAL A 164 -2.19 -5.42 15.40
CA VAL A 164 -2.77 -4.53 16.41
C VAL A 164 -3.82 -5.24 17.26
N GLY A 165 -4.51 -6.24 16.68
CA GLY A 165 -5.55 -7.02 17.34
C GLY A 165 -6.87 -6.27 17.45
N ASN A 166 -7.92 -6.96 17.89
CA ASN A 166 -9.28 -6.43 18.00
C ASN A 166 -9.45 -5.53 19.23
N ALA A 167 -10.19 -4.46 19.05
CA ALA A 167 -10.57 -3.55 20.12
C ALA A 167 -11.88 -4.01 20.79
N GLU A 168 -11.79 -4.61 21.96
CA GLU A 168 -12.95 -5.10 22.72
C GLU A 168 -13.33 -4.18 23.87
N ALA A 169 -14.59 -3.79 23.94
CA ALA A 169 -15.16 -2.95 24.99
C ALA A 169 -14.36 -1.65 25.24
N LYS A 170 -13.80 -1.06 24.18
CA LYS A 170 -13.00 0.18 24.22
C LYS A 170 -13.69 1.29 23.46
N SER A 171 -13.23 2.52 23.67
CA SER A 171 -13.59 3.63 22.80
C SER A 171 -13.02 3.42 21.40
N ALA A 172 -13.80 3.75 20.39
CA ALA A 172 -13.38 3.62 19.00
C ALA A 172 -14.02 4.68 18.10
N ILE A 173 -13.32 4.95 17.00
CA ILE A 173 -13.81 5.75 15.87
C ILE A 173 -13.58 4.90 14.63
N ALA A 174 -14.63 4.70 13.83
CA ALA A 174 -14.54 4.05 12.54
C ALA A 174 -15.07 4.97 11.44
N ILE A 175 -14.40 5.00 10.32
CA ILE A 175 -14.78 5.75 9.13
C ILE A 175 -14.85 4.75 7.97
N LYS A 176 -16.01 4.62 7.35
CA LYS A 176 -16.26 3.70 6.25
C LYS A 176 -16.92 4.43 5.09
N ALA A 177 -16.45 4.20 3.89
CA ALA A 177 -17.06 4.56 2.61
C ALA A 177 -16.34 3.79 1.48
N ASP A 178 -16.89 3.78 0.26
CA ASP A 178 -16.20 3.25 -0.92
C ASP A 178 -14.87 3.97 -1.19
N GLY A 179 -14.79 5.25 -0.85
CA GLY A 179 -13.57 6.03 -1.00
C GLY A 179 -13.36 6.97 0.20
N VAL A 180 -12.34 6.69 1.02
CA VAL A 180 -11.93 7.56 2.13
C VAL A 180 -10.73 8.41 1.69
N ARG A 181 -10.78 9.72 1.93
CA ARG A 181 -9.69 10.67 1.68
C ARG A 181 -9.39 11.45 2.94
N ILE A 182 -8.15 11.39 3.40
CA ILE A 182 -7.64 12.20 4.52
C ILE A 182 -6.70 13.23 3.92
N ILE A 183 -7.10 14.51 3.94
CA ILE A 183 -6.37 15.59 3.26
C ILE A 183 -5.97 16.63 4.31
N GLY A 184 -4.68 16.77 4.55
CA GLY A 184 -4.11 17.84 5.35
C GLY A 184 -3.34 18.83 4.46
N ARG A 185 -3.59 20.13 4.57
CA ARG A 185 -2.89 21.14 3.76
C ARG A 185 -1.40 21.24 4.09
N GLU A 186 -1.02 21.02 5.34
CA GLU A 186 0.38 21.10 5.78
C GLU A 186 0.99 19.74 6.09
N GLY A 187 0.19 18.75 6.49
CA GLY A 187 0.65 17.41 6.80
C GLY A 187 -0.42 16.57 7.51
N VAL A 188 -0.16 15.27 7.57
CA VAL A 188 -0.99 14.30 8.30
C VAL A 188 -0.08 13.56 9.28
N LYS A 189 -0.48 13.46 10.55
CA LYS A 189 0.20 12.67 11.58
C LYS A 189 -0.72 11.56 12.06
N ILE A 190 -0.23 10.33 12.03
CA ILE A 190 -0.88 9.16 12.63
C ILE A 190 0.01 8.70 13.77
N ILE A 191 -0.49 8.81 15.01
CA ILE A 191 0.30 8.57 16.21
C ILE A 191 -0.41 7.56 17.08
N THR A 192 0.29 6.52 17.50
CA THR A 192 -0.16 5.61 18.53
C THR A 192 0.43 6.00 19.89
N ARG A 193 -0.34 5.82 20.97
CA ARG A 193 0.10 6.08 22.35
C ARG A 193 0.57 7.54 22.58
N GLY A 194 -0.35 8.47 22.52
CA GLY A 194 -0.05 9.92 22.70
C GLY A 194 0.48 10.22 24.09
N GLY A 195 0.36 10.36 25.08
CA GLY A 195 0.91 10.61 26.44
C GLY A 195 0.21 9.78 27.52
N ASP A 196 -0.90 9.18 27.18
CA ASP A 196 -1.71 8.41 28.13
C ASP A 196 -1.08 7.05 28.46
N THR A 197 -1.14 6.68 29.72
CA THR A 197 -0.72 5.36 30.20
C THR A 197 -1.87 4.38 30.37
N LYS A 198 -3.12 4.86 30.29
CA LYS A 198 -4.34 4.08 30.46
C LYS A 198 -5.27 4.24 29.27
N ASN A 199 -5.94 3.17 28.90
CA ASN A 199 -6.97 3.18 27.86
C ASN A 199 -8.31 3.67 28.42
N SER A 200 -9.35 3.76 27.57
CA SER A 200 -10.71 4.19 27.95
C SER A 200 -11.41 3.32 29.00
N ARG A 201 -10.89 2.11 29.24
CA ARG A 201 -11.35 1.21 30.31
C ARG A 201 -10.65 1.45 31.65
N GLY A 202 -9.66 2.34 31.70
CA GLY A 202 -8.82 2.58 32.86
C GLY A 202 -7.69 1.55 33.04
N CYS A 203 -7.54 0.60 32.11
CA CYS A 203 -6.46 -0.38 32.15
C CYS A 203 -5.15 0.23 31.66
N HIS A 204 -4.04 -0.09 32.32
CA HIS A 204 -2.72 0.28 31.83
C HIS A 204 -2.47 -0.33 30.45
N MET A 205 -1.99 0.48 29.54
CA MET A 205 -1.53 0.03 28.24
C MET A 205 -0.16 -0.63 28.40
N GLY A 206 -0.04 -1.87 27.97
CA GLY A 206 1.23 -2.62 27.96
C GLY A 206 2.21 -2.08 26.90
N SER A 207 2.88 -2.96 26.18
CA SER A 207 3.68 -2.62 24.99
C SER A 207 2.80 -2.00 23.90
N PHE A 208 3.39 -1.20 22.99
CA PHE A 208 2.65 -0.67 21.86
C PHE A 208 2.38 -1.77 20.83
N THR A 209 1.23 -1.69 20.20
CA THR A 209 0.80 -2.61 19.15
C THR A 209 1.16 -2.13 17.75
N GLY A 210 1.57 -0.88 17.58
CA GLY A 210 1.99 -0.34 16.29
C GLY A 210 0.86 0.20 15.44
N ILE A 211 1.06 0.17 14.12
CA ILE A 211 0.12 0.62 13.09
C ILE A 211 0.07 -0.44 12.01
N ASP A 212 -1.11 -0.97 11.73
CA ASP A 212 -1.34 -1.89 10.63
C ASP A 212 -1.94 -1.14 9.42
N LEU A 213 -1.40 -1.39 8.25
CA LEU A 213 -1.94 -0.96 6.96
C LEU A 213 -2.35 -2.21 6.19
N ILE A 214 -3.64 -2.54 6.23
CA ILE A 214 -4.18 -3.79 5.69
C ILE A 214 -4.97 -3.50 4.42
N ALA A 215 -4.57 -4.11 3.31
CA ALA A 215 -5.30 -4.08 2.05
C ALA A 215 -6.22 -5.30 1.93
N GLY A 216 -7.44 -5.10 1.39
CA GLY A 216 -8.37 -6.20 1.14
C GLY A 216 -8.93 -6.87 2.39
N ASN A 217 -8.77 -6.27 3.58
CA ASN A 217 -9.17 -6.87 4.88
C ASN A 217 -8.55 -8.27 5.10
N ASP A 218 -7.31 -8.47 4.63
CA ASP A 218 -6.57 -9.72 4.69
C ASP A 218 -5.27 -9.53 5.50
N ASP A 219 -5.18 -10.20 6.64
CA ASP A 219 -4.05 -10.11 7.57
C ASP A 219 -3.14 -11.36 7.59
N ARG A 220 -3.32 -12.29 6.65
CA ARG A 220 -2.62 -13.59 6.62
C ARG A 220 -1.12 -13.47 6.43
N ASP A 221 -0.63 -12.42 5.76
CA ASP A 221 0.78 -12.22 5.44
C ASP A 221 1.22 -10.77 5.65
N LEU A 222 1.00 -10.25 6.85
CA LEU A 222 1.45 -8.90 7.22
C LEU A 222 2.96 -8.87 7.41
N GLN A 223 3.62 -7.99 6.67
CA GLN A 223 5.07 -7.79 6.73
C GLN A 223 5.43 -6.51 7.48
N PRO A 224 6.53 -6.51 8.27
CA PRO A 224 7.00 -5.31 8.94
C PRO A 224 7.36 -4.20 7.95
N LEU A 225 7.03 -2.95 8.27
CA LEU A 225 7.49 -1.79 7.52
C LEU A 225 9.01 -1.63 7.68
N VAL A 226 9.70 -1.45 6.55
CA VAL A 226 11.16 -1.30 6.53
C VAL A 226 11.55 0.07 7.11
N LYS A 227 12.49 0.07 8.05
CA LYS A 227 13.16 1.29 8.50
C LYS A 227 14.14 1.76 7.44
N GLY A 228 13.82 2.84 6.75
CA GLY A 228 14.54 3.30 5.58
C GLY A 228 16.02 3.56 5.85
N ASN A 229 16.38 4.19 6.95
CA ASN A 229 17.78 4.48 7.30
C ASN A 229 18.58 3.20 7.59
N ASP A 230 17.97 2.21 8.25
CA ASP A 230 18.63 0.94 8.53
C ASP A 230 18.86 0.16 7.24
N LEU A 231 17.89 0.17 6.31
CA LEU A 231 18.04 -0.41 4.98
C LEU A 231 19.16 0.28 4.19
N ALA A 232 19.19 1.62 4.16
CA ALA A 232 20.23 2.37 3.49
C ALA A 232 21.63 2.05 4.05
N THR A 233 21.73 1.94 5.38
CA THR A 233 22.98 1.57 6.06
C THR A 233 23.42 0.15 5.70
N GLY A 234 22.50 -0.81 5.72
CA GLY A 234 22.77 -2.19 5.31
C GLY A 234 23.24 -2.30 3.87
N LEU A 235 22.60 -1.58 2.96
CA LEU A 235 23.00 -1.54 1.55
C LEU A 235 24.37 -0.86 1.34
N LYS A 236 24.70 0.18 2.10
CA LYS A 236 26.04 0.80 2.08
C LYS A 236 27.11 -0.19 2.54
N GLN A 237 26.88 -0.91 3.63
CA GLN A 237 27.80 -1.95 4.11
C GLN A 237 28.00 -3.06 3.09
N LEU A 238 26.93 -3.50 2.41
CA LEU A 238 27.02 -4.47 1.34
C LEU A 238 27.88 -3.97 0.19
N ALA A 239 27.70 -2.72 -0.23
CA ALA A 239 28.53 -2.10 -1.27
C ALA A 239 29.99 -2.00 -0.86
N ASP A 240 30.29 -1.68 0.40
CA ASP A 240 31.66 -1.62 0.94
C ASP A 240 32.32 -3.01 0.95
N LEU A 241 31.56 -4.07 1.24
CA LEU A 241 32.06 -5.45 1.16
C LEU A 241 32.38 -5.85 -0.28
N VAL A 242 31.52 -5.49 -1.25
CA VAL A 242 31.78 -5.75 -2.68
C VAL A 242 33.01 -4.96 -3.15
N ASP A 243 33.20 -3.70 -2.73
CA ASP A 243 34.39 -2.92 -3.07
C ASP A 243 35.64 -3.54 -2.47
N SER A 244 35.59 -4.02 -1.24
CA SER A 244 36.69 -4.74 -0.60
C SER A 244 37.06 -6.03 -1.35
N LEU A 245 36.06 -6.82 -1.78
CA LEU A 245 36.26 -8.01 -2.58
C LEU A 245 36.93 -7.67 -3.93
N ASN A 246 36.47 -6.60 -4.58
CA ASN A 246 37.10 -6.10 -5.81
C ASN A 246 38.57 -5.71 -5.58
N GLY A 247 38.90 -5.08 -4.45
CA GLY A 247 40.27 -4.78 -4.07
C GLY A 247 41.16 -6.02 -3.88
N ILE A 248 40.61 -7.08 -3.26
CA ILE A 248 41.31 -8.38 -3.14
C ILE A 248 41.57 -8.99 -4.51
N LEU A 249 40.60 -8.97 -5.40
CA LEU A 249 40.72 -9.50 -6.78
C LEU A 249 41.79 -8.76 -7.56
N VAL A 250 41.80 -7.42 -7.50
CA VAL A 250 42.84 -6.60 -8.15
C VAL A 250 44.22 -6.92 -7.57
N GLY A 251 44.34 -7.08 -6.25
CA GLY A 251 45.59 -7.50 -5.61
C GLY A 251 46.09 -8.87 -6.07
N PHE A 252 45.17 -9.83 -6.19
CA PHE A 252 45.50 -11.16 -6.72
C PHE A 252 45.94 -11.10 -8.17
N MET A 253 45.26 -10.37 -9.05
CA MET A 253 45.61 -10.21 -10.44
C MET A 253 47.01 -9.58 -10.61
N ASN A 254 47.33 -8.55 -9.81
CA ASN A 254 48.67 -7.92 -9.82
C ASN A 254 49.76 -8.90 -9.38
N SER A 255 49.50 -9.73 -8.39
CA SER A 255 50.43 -10.76 -7.92
C SER A 255 50.66 -11.83 -8.96
N GLN A 256 49.58 -12.28 -9.59
CA GLN A 256 49.64 -13.25 -10.70
C GLN A 256 50.42 -12.70 -11.91
N MET A 257 50.23 -11.43 -12.27
CA MET A 257 50.98 -10.78 -13.36
C MET A 257 52.49 -10.77 -13.06
N LYS A 258 52.91 -10.43 -11.84
CA LYS A 258 54.33 -10.49 -11.44
C LYS A 258 54.88 -11.91 -11.54
N TYR A 259 54.10 -12.91 -11.12
CA TYR A 259 54.49 -14.31 -11.23
C TYR A 259 54.65 -14.75 -12.71
N ASN A 260 53.71 -14.42 -13.58
CA ASN A 260 53.77 -14.68 -15.00
C ASN A 260 55.02 -14.04 -15.63
N GLN A 261 55.35 -12.78 -15.29
CA GLN A 261 56.56 -12.11 -15.74
C GLN A 261 57.84 -12.81 -15.26
N ALA A 262 57.86 -13.35 -14.04
CA ALA A 262 59.00 -14.10 -13.52
C ALA A 262 59.19 -15.43 -14.30
N ILE A 263 58.09 -16.13 -14.59
CA ILE A 263 58.12 -17.36 -15.42
C ILE A 263 58.61 -17.08 -16.84
N MET A 264 58.16 -16.00 -17.50
CA MET A 264 58.62 -15.64 -18.82
C MET A 264 60.13 -15.39 -18.90
N LYS A 265 60.76 -14.94 -17.82
CA LYS A 265 62.18 -14.66 -17.71
C LYS A 265 62.96 -15.84 -17.13
N HIS A 266 62.30 -16.94 -16.82
CA HIS A 266 62.91 -18.11 -16.20
C HIS A 266 63.86 -18.81 -17.19
N TYR A 267 65.07 -19.18 -16.74
CA TYR A 267 66.05 -19.92 -17.47
C TYR A 267 66.80 -20.92 -16.59
N HIS A 268 67.39 -21.92 -17.18
CA HIS A 268 68.27 -22.89 -16.55
C HIS A 268 69.67 -22.75 -17.00
N TYR A 269 70.66 -23.28 -16.28
CA TYR A 269 72.01 -23.40 -16.72
C TYR A 269 72.21 -24.78 -17.34
N SER A 270 72.89 -24.81 -18.49
CA SER A 270 73.28 -26.05 -19.14
C SER A 270 74.26 -26.83 -18.25
N PRO A 271 74.00 -28.12 -17.97
CA PRO A 271 74.88 -28.93 -17.10
C PRO A 271 76.29 -29.17 -17.72
N PHE A 272 76.46 -29.01 -19.04
CA PHE A 272 77.74 -29.26 -19.72
C PHE A 272 78.61 -28.03 -19.86
N PHE A 273 78.01 -26.85 -20.03
CA PHE A 273 78.79 -25.64 -20.37
C PHE A 273 78.56 -24.48 -19.41
N GLY A 274 77.69 -24.64 -18.42
CA GLY A 274 77.35 -23.59 -17.48
C GLY A 274 76.71 -22.34 -18.12
N GLN A 275 76.28 -22.45 -19.36
CA GLN A 275 75.62 -21.34 -20.08
C GLN A 275 74.13 -21.30 -19.78
N PRO A 276 73.51 -20.11 -19.58
CA PRO A 276 72.09 -20.01 -19.41
C PRO A 276 71.37 -20.49 -20.70
N THR A 277 70.33 -21.28 -20.49
CA THR A 277 69.34 -21.65 -21.54
C THR A 277 68.45 -20.49 -21.85
N THR A 278 68.00 -20.40 -23.09
CA THR A 278 66.96 -19.40 -23.42
C THR A 278 65.62 -19.82 -22.82
N PRO A 279 64.77 -18.87 -22.42
CA PRO A 279 63.37 -19.14 -22.12
C PRO A 279 62.62 -19.81 -23.29
N ALA A 280 61.54 -20.52 -23.07
CA ALA A 280 60.72 -21.13 -24.12
C ALA A 280 59.99 -20.04 -24.92
N PHE A 281 60.65 -19.53 -25.97
CA PHE A 281 60.19 -18.45 -26.84
C PHE A 281 58.99 -18.84 -27.72
N ASP A 282 58.79 -20.11 -27.96
CA ASP A 282 57.70 -20.68 -28.77
C ASP A 282 56.43 -20.96 -28.02
N THR A 283 56.45 -20.97 -26.66
CA THR A 283 55.29 -21.27 -25.83
C THR A 283 55.17 -20.31 -24.64
N ILE A 284 56.02 -20.40 -23.62
CA ILE A 284 55.88 -19.68 -22.33
C ILE A 284 55.96 -18.17 -22.50
N VAL A 285 56.79 -17.66 -23.40
CA VAL A 285 56.96 -16.21 -23.58
C VAL A 285 55.75 -15.59 -24.30
N PRO A 286 55.26 -16.12 -25.45
CA PRO A 286 54.05 -15.60 -26.09
C PRO A 286 52.82 -15.69 -25.21
N ASP A 287 52.57 -16.83 -24.57
CA ASP A 287 51.41 -17.04 -23.69
C ASP A 287 51.45 -16.13 -22.47
N GLY A 288 52.63 -15.92 -21.88
CA GLY A 288 52.82 -15.02 -20.76
C GLY A 288 52.59 -13.54 -21.12
N ILE A 289 53.00 -13.12 -22.33
CA ILE A 289 52.70 -11.77 -22.84
C ILE A 289 51.21 -11.61 -23.06
N GLN A 290 50.57 -12.56 -23.73
CA GLN A 290 49.13 -12.51 -24.00
C GLN A 290 48.33 -12.47 -22.69
N THR A 291 48.63 -13.35 -21.73
CA THR A 291 47.97 -13.38 -20.44
C THR A 291 48.17 -12.07 -19.68
N SER A 292 49.33 -11.46 -19.72
CA SER A 292 49.60 -10.17 -19.07
C SER A 292 48.85 -9.02 -19.75
N LEU A 293 48.73 -9.04 -21.07
CA LEU A 293 47.91 -8.08 -21.81
C LEU A 293 46.44 -8.21 -21.43
N ASP A 294 45.88 -9.43 -21.42
CA ASP A 294 44.49 -9.69 -21.08
C ASP A 294 44.19 -9.28 -19.64
N GLN A 295 45.10 -9.51 -18.69
CA GLN A 295 44.95 -9.04 -17.30
C GLN A 295 44.88 -7.51 -17.20
N VAL A 296 45.66 -6.77 -17.98
CA VAL A 296 45.67 -5.30 -17.93
C VAL A 296 44.48 -4.71 -18.71
N THR A 297 44.26 -5.19 -19.94
CA THR A 297 43.28 -4.56 -20.84
C THR A 297 41.83 -4.96 -20.56
N VAL A 298 41.62 -6.17 -20.05
CA VAL A 298 40.26 -6.69 -19.76
C VAL A 298 40.03 -6.70 -18.27
N SER A 299 40.74 -7.52 -17.49
CA SER A 299 40.38 -7.80 -16.10
C SER A 299 40.57 -6.59 -15.16
N LEU A 300 41.65 -5.82 -15.30
CA LEU A 300 41.87 -4.62 -14.48
C LEU A 300 40.95 -3.48 -14.92
N ALA A 301 40.66 -3.35 -16.23
CA ALA A 301 39.70 -2.36 -16.71
C ALA A 301 38.29 -2.66 -16.22
N ASP A 302 37.84 -3.92 -16.27
CA ASP A 302 36.53 -4.33 -15.76
C ASP A 302 36.42 -4.12 -14.24
N ALA A 303 37.47 -4.43 -13.47
CA ALA A 303 37.50 -4.17 -12.04
C ALA A 303 37.40 -2.66 -11.72
N ALA A 304 38.04 -1.80 -12.50
CA ALA A 304 37.96 -0.35 -12.36
C ALA A 304 36.57 0.16 -12.72
N LEU A 305 35.97 -0.32 -13.81
CA LEU A 305 34.58 0.02 -14.21
C LEU A 305 33.58 -0.44 -13.15
N ASN A 306 33.73 -1.65 -12.61
CA ASN A 306 32.88 -2.15 -11.53
C ASN A 306 32.94 -1.26 -10.29
N LYS A 307 34.12 -0.78 -9.90
CA LYS A 307 34.28 0.17 -8.78
C LYS A 307 33.57 1.50 -9.04
N ILE A 308 33.68 2.04 -10.25
CA ILE A 308 32.98 3.28 -10.65
C ILE A 308 31.47 3.07 -10.59
N ASN A 309 30.96 1.97 -11.15
CA ASN A 309 29.54 1.64 -11.14
C ASN A 309 29.00 1.46 -9.72
N LEU A 310 29.74 0.76 -8.85
CA LEU A 310 29.38 0.57 -7.45
C LEU A 310 29.34 1.90 -6.67
N SER A 311 30.28 2.78 -6.92
CA SER A 311 30.30 4.12 -6.31
C SER A 311 29.13 4.96 -6.79
N GLY A 312 28.81 4.92 -8.07
CA GLY A 312 27.64 5.57 -8.67
C GLY A 312 26.32 5.02 -8.10
N TRP A 313 26.21 3.70 -7.98
CA TRP A 313 25.05 3.04 -7.37
C TRP A 313 24.88 3.48 -5.91
N LYS A 314 25.95 3.43 -5.09
CA LYS A 314 25.95 3.85 -3.69
C LYS A 314 25.49 5.31 -3.53
N PHE A 315 26.03 6.20 -4.37
CA PHE A 315 25.63 7.61 -4.37
C PHE A 315 24.15 7.77 -4.74
N ASN A 316 23.70 7.16 -5.82
CA ASN A 316 22.33 7.36 -6.31
C ASN A 316 21.25 6.81 -5.36
N TYR A 317 21.48 5.62 -4.77
CA TYR A 317 20.45 4.93 -3.99
C TYR A 317 20.58 5.12 -2.48
N CYS A 318 21.80 5.29 -1.96
CA CYS A 318 22.04 5.29 -0.52
C CYS A 318 22.34 6.68 0.07
N GLU A 319 22.60 7.69 -0.77
CA GLU A 319 22.87 9.05 -0.29
C GLU A 319 21.66 9.96 -0.50
N PRO A 320 21.36 10.87 0.47
CA PRO A 320 20.20 11.78 0.35
C PRO A 320 20.24 12.70 -0.85
N ALA A 321 21.44 13.00 -1.39
CA ALA A 321 21.63 13.79 -2.60
C ALA A 321 21.37 13.00 -3.90
N GLY A 322 21.30 11.67 -3.84
CA GLY A 322 21.11 10.80 -4.98
C GLY A 322 19.72 10.96 -5.62
N SER A 323 19.65 10.83 -6.95
CA SER A 323 18.40 10.99 -7.69
C SER A 323 17.38 9.89 -7.42
N MET A 324 17.83 8.70 -7.06
CA MET A 324 17.03 7.50 -6.78
C MET A 324 17.14 7.09 -5.30
N TYR A 325 17.30 8.06 -4.40
CA TYR A 325 17.42 7.78 -2.97
C TYR A 325 16.25 6.94 -2.45
N ILE A 326 16.55 5.82 -1.78
CA ILE A 326 15.56 4.83 -1.36
C ILE A 326 14.60 5.28 -0.28
N ASN A 327 14.99 6.28 0.53
CA ASN A 327 14.11 6.82 1.56
C ASN A 327 13.25 7.95 1.01
N SER A 328 12.02 8.05 1.49
CA SER A 328 11.21 9.24 1.26
C SER A 328 11.84 10.47 1.92
N ARG A 329 11.86 11.59 1.21
CA ARG A 329 12.30 12.87 1.76
C ARG A 329 11.23 13.56 2.59
N LEU A 330 9.98 13.13 2.46
CA LEU A 330 8.80 13.77 3.05
C LEU A 330 8.09 12.90 4.09
N ASN A 331 8.14 11.56 3.92
CA ASN A 331 7.41 10.63 4.78
C ASN A 331 8.37 9.92 5.72
N ASN A 332 8.03 9.90 7.00
CA ASN A 332 8.82 9.26 8.04
C ASN A 332 7.98 8.21 8.78
N THR A 333 8.62 7.13 9.17
CA THR A 333 8.08 6.07 10.04
C THR A 333 9.13 5.75 11.10
N ASN A 334 8.70 5.30 12.27
CA ASN A 334 9.59 4.86 13.34
C ASN A 334 9.79 3.33 13.32
#